data_352fbeac3e52100468f60f8eb41cc882
#
_entry.id   352fbeac3e52100468f60f8eb41cc882
#
_cell.length_a   1.000
_cell.length_b   1.000
_cell.length_c   1.000
_cell.angle_alpha   90.00
_cell.angle_beta   90.00
_cell.angle_gamma   90.00
#
_symmetry.space_group_name_H-M   'P 1'
#
loop_
_entity.id
_entity.type
_entity.pdbx_description
1 polymer ?
#
loop_
_entity_poly.entity_id
_entity_poly.type
_entity_poly.pdbx_seq_one_letter_code
_entity_poly.pdbx_strand_id
1 'polypeptide(L)'
;MTGLIQLNGVNKYYGDYHALRDIDLTINEGEFFSLLGPSGCGKTTLLRTIAGFEGVSGGVVMIGGRDMAGVPANQRPTNMVFQSYAIFPHLTVAENVAFGLRKRPDIDKSTAVDATLDMVGLSGFGHRAAHALSGGQRQRVALARALILKPQVLLLDEPLSALDKKMREQMQVELMRLQRHIGITFILVTHDQEEALVMSDRIAVMFDGKIGQMDDPETLYRRPKTRQVADFIGKMNFLDAMVKDADITVDVQGLGTCVIAPEQAPSGVTLGAGAVGIRPETLAILFDGETTDRETIQGTVAEVVYYGDMTYYDVTIAGIATPLNIAMKNLIGRPVLDVGDATTVVWDARSLVLLPAAA
;
A
#
# COMPACT_ATOMS: atom_id res chain seq x y z
N MET A 1 -8.98 -5.00 -21.85
CA MET A 1 -7.75 -5.85 -21.74
C MET A 1 -8.09 -7.02 -20.82
N THR A 2 -7.78 -8.24 -21.22
CA THR A 2 -7.96 -9.42 -20.36
C THR A 2 -6.83 -9.42 -19.34
N GLY A 3 -7.15 -9.40 -18.03
CA GLY A 3 -6.15 -9.41 -16.97
C GLY A 3 -5.29 -10.68 -17.01
N LEU A 4 -4.02 -10.58 -16.61
CA LEU A 4 -3.11 -11.72 -16.50
C LEU A 4 -3.56 -12.66 -15.39
N ILE A 5 -3.98 -12.11 -14.24
CA ILE A 5 -4.55 -12.87 -13.13
C ILE A 5 -5.99 -12.44 -12.93
N GLN A 6 -6.88 -13.43 -12.77
CA GLN A 6 -8.28 -13.19 -12.48
C GLN A 6 -8.73 -14.13 -11.35
N LEU A 7 -9.31 -13.55 -10.33
CA LEU A 7 -9.94 -14.24 -9.22
C LEU A 7 -11.44 -13.95 -9.29
N ASN A 8 -12.25 -14.97 -9.32
CA ASN A 8 -13.71 -14.83 -9.44
C ASN A 8 -14.38 -15.56 -8.26
N GLY A 9 -14.98 -14.79 -7.34
CA GLY A 9 -15.68 -15.29 -6.17
C GLY A 9 -14.82 -16.21 -5.30
N VAL A 10 -13.52 -15.90 -5.13
CA VAL A 10 -12.59 -16.78 -4.43
C VAL A 10 -12.87 -16.78 -2.94
N ASN A 11 -13.12 -17.96 -2.41
CA ASN A 11 -13.36 -18.23 -1.01
C ASN A 11 -12.32 -19.21 -0.44
N LYS A 12 -11.87 -18.98 0.80
CA LYS A 12 -10.97 -19.88 1.52
C LYS A 12 -11.40 -20.03 2.95
N TYR A 13 -11.57 -21.27 3.38
CA TYR A 13 -11.85 -21.64 4.76
C TYR A 13 -10.71 -22.46 5.37
N TYR A 14 -10.43 -22.24 6.64
CA TYR A 14 -9.59 -23.07 7.52
C TYR A 14 -10.48 -23.55 8.68
N GLY A 15 -11.04 -24.75 8.55
CA GLY A 15 -12.11 -25.17 9.44
C GLY A 15 -13.29 -24.19 9.34
N ASP A 16 -13.71 -23.62 10.48
CA ASP A 16 -14.79 -22.63 10.54
C ASP A 16 -14.34 -21.20 10.23
N TYR A 17 -13.02 -20.95 10.15
CA TYR A 17 -12.50 -19.63 9.89
C TYR A 17 -12.53 -19.28 8.40
N HIS A 18 -13.29 -18.25 8.02
CA HIS A 18 -13.43 -17.76 6.64
C HIS A 18 -12.35 -16.71 6.34
N ALA A 19 -11.23 -17.13 5.80
CA ALA A 19 -10.03 -16.33 5.59
C ALA A 19 -10.07 -15.43 4.34
N LEU A 20 -10.75 -15.91 3.26
CA LEU A 20 -10.98 -15.11 2.04
C LEU A 20 -12.47 -15.21 1.70
N ARG A 21 -13.11 -14.07 1.48
CA ARG A 21 -14.56 -13.94 1.37
C ARG A 21 -14.93 -13.26 0.05
N ASP A 22 -15.37 -14.07 -0.92
CA ASP A 22 -15.84 -13.64 -2.23
C ASP A 22 -14.88 -12.64 -2.91
N ILE A 23 -13.61 -13.04 -3.06
CA ILE A 23 -12.60 -12.18 -3.66
C ILE A 23 -12.75 -12.17 -5.17
N ASP A 24 -13.11 -11.00 -5.71
CA ASP A 24 -13.05 -10.65 -7.12
C ASP A 24 -11.88 -9.70 -7.37
N LEU A 25 -10.94 -10.12 -8.22
CA LEU A 25 -9.71 -9.36 -8.46
C LEU A 25 -9.21 -9.62 -9.87
N THR A 26 -8.83 -8.54 -10.57
CA THR A 26 -8.12 -8.62 -11.85
C THR A 26 -6.83 -7.84 -11.76
N ILE A 27 -5.70 -8.50 -12.09
CA ILE A 27 -4.36 -7.90 -12.15
C ILE A 27 -3.86 -7.98 -13.60
N ASN A 28 -3.37 -6.87 -14.13
CA ASN A 28 -2.94 -6.78 -15.52
C ASN A 28 -1.49 -7.29 -15.71
N GLU A 29 -1.14 -7.58 -16.96
CA GLU A 29 0.24 -7.93 -17.33
C GLU A 29 1.16 -6.72 -17.17
N GLY A 30 2.36 -6.94 -16.60
CA GLY A 30 3.35 -5.90 -16.36
C GLY A 30 3.00 -4.92 -15.23
N GLU A 31 1.92 -5.14 -14.48
CA GLU A 31 1.48 -4.31 -13.37
C GLU A 31 2.30 -4.57 -12.10
N PHE A 32 2.65 -3.50 -11.37
CA PHE A 32 3.10 -3.60 -9.99
C PHE A 32 1.88 -3.45 -9.08
N PHE A 33 1.39 -4.54 -8.56
CA PHE A 33 0.16 -4.61 -7.77
C PHE A 33 0.44 -4.88 -6.29
N SER A 34 -0.22 -4.16 -5.37
CA SER A 34 -0.06 -4.40 -3.93
C SER A 34 -1.34 -4.88 -3.27
N LEU A 35 -1.18 -5.87 -2.37
CA LEU A 35 -2.17 -6.26 -1.36
C LEU A 35 -1.77 -5.63 -0.04
N LEU A 36 -2.55 -4.67 0.43
CA LEU A 36 -2.32 -3.89 1.63
C LEU A 36 -3.42 -4.14 2.66
N GLY A 37 -3.11 -4.08 3.95
CA GLY A 37 -4.11 -4.24 5.00
C GLY A 37 -3.50 -4.66 6.34
N PRO A 38 -4.26 -4.66 7.44
CA PRO A 38 -3.78 -5.05 8.76
C PRO A 38 -3.35 -6.52 8.81
N SER A 39 -2.61 -6.90 9.86
CA SER A 39 -2.22 -8.28 10.09
C SER A 39 -3.47 -9.17 10.24
N GLY A 40 -3.45 -10.36 9.63
CA GLY A 40 -4.56 -11.32 9.71
C GLY A 40 -5.72 -11.08 8.74
N CYS A 41 -5.72 -10.03 7.91
CA CYS A 41 -6.83 -9.76 6.97
C CYS A 41 -6.87 -10.66 5.73
N GLY A 42 -5.95 -11.62 5.55
CA GLY A 42 -5.99 -12.59 4.46
C GLY A 42 -4.99 -12.39 3.33
N LYS A 43 -4.13 -11.35 3.32
CA LYS A 43 -3.17 -11.04 2.24
C LYS A 43 -2.26 -12.19 1.87
N THR A 44 -1.54 -12.76 2.85
CA THR A 44 -0.63 -13.89 2.64
C THR A 44 -1.40 -15.14 2.18
N THR A 45 -2.63 -15.35 2.69
CA THR A 45 -3.49 -16.44 2.22
C THR A 45 -3.83 -16.27 0.75
N LEU A 46 -4.21 -15.05 0.32
CA LEU A 46 -4.50 -14.73 -1.07
C LEU A 46 -3.27 -14.92 -1.96
N LEU A 47 -2.11 -14.42 -1.53
CA LEU A 47 -0.85 -14.61 -2.24
C LEU A 47 -0.50 -16.09 -2.42
N ARG A 48 -0.61 -16.90 -1.36
CA ARG A 48 -0.36 -18.35 -1.38
C ARG A 48 -1.37 -19.09 -2.25
N THR A 49 -2.62 -18.62 -2.31
CA THR A 49 -3.65 -19.16 -3.21
C THR A 49 -3.27 -18.92 -4.67
N ILE A 50 -2.79 -17.73 -5.03
CA ILE A 50 -2.29 -17.43 -6.38
C ILE A 50 -1.05 -18.29 -6.69
N ALA A 51 -0.13 -18.42 -5.74
CA ALA A 51 1.08 -19.23 -5.88
C ALA A 51 0.82 -20.75 -5.98
N GLY A 52 -0.36 -21.23 -5.55
CA GLY A 52 -0.71 -22.65 -5.54
C GLY A 52 -0.21 -23.43 -4.33
N PHE A 53 0.19 -22.74 -3.26
CA PHE A 53 0.49 -23.35 -1.96
C PHE A 53 -0.78 -23.63 -1.16
N GLU A 54 -1.85 -22.88 -1.44
CA GLU A 54 -3.17 -23.04 -0.84
C GLU A 54 -4.22 -23.30 -1.93
N GLY A 55 -5.08 -24.27 -1.71
CA GLY A 55 -6.25 -24.49 -2.57
C GLY A 55 -7.41 -23.57 -2.16
N VAL A 56 -8.22 -23.17 -3.11
CA VAL A 56 -9.48 -22.45 -2.85
C VAL A 56 -10.53 -23.40 -2.27
N SER A 57 -11.44 -22.88 -1.44
CA SER A 57 -12.65 -23.60 -0.98
C SER A 57 -13.83 -23.37 -1.93
N GLY A 58 -13.81 -22.30 -2.71
CA GLY A 58 -14.78 -21.95 -3.74
C GLY A 58 -14.22 -20.85 -4.64
N GLY A 59 -14.86 -20.64 -5.79
CA GLY A 59 -14.40 -19.68 -6.80
C GLY A 59 -13.31 -20.23 -7.71
N VAL A 60 -12.76 -19.36 -8.57
CA VAL A 60 -11.81 -19.73 -9.63
C VAL A 60 -10.60 -18.79 -9.62
N VAL A 61 -9.42 -19.37 -9.83
CA VAL A 61 -8.15 -18.64 -10.03
C VAL A 61 -7.66 -18.91 -11.45
N MET A 62 -7.58 -17.85 -12.26
CA MET A 62 -7.08 -17.90 -13.64
C MET A 62 -5.73 -17.18 -13.71
N ILE A 63 -4.74 -17.74 -14.41
CA ILE A 63 -3.48 -17.08 -14.74
C ILE A 63 -3.18 -17.30 -16.24
N GLY A 64 -2.97 -16.20 -16.97
CA GLY A 64 -2.73 -16.27 -18.41
C GLY A 64 -3.87 -16.94 -19.19
N GLY A 65 -5.11 -16.72 -18.74
CA GLY A 65 -6.32 -17.33 -19.34
C GLY A 65 -6.51 -18.83 -19.03
N ARG A 66 -5.65 -19.42 -18.18
CA ARG A 66 -5.74 -20.84 -17.78
C ARG A 66 -6.24 -20.96 -16.34
N ASP A 67 -7.20 -21.87 -16.12
CA ASP A 67 -7.64 -22.23 -14.76
C ASP A 67 -6.52 -22.96 -14.00
N MET A 68 -6.28 -22.50 -12.76
CA MET A 68 -5.27 -23.04 -11.86
C MET A 68 -5.80 -24.11 -10.91
N ALA A 69 -7.04 -24.58 -11.07
CA ALA A 69 -7.59 -25.66 -10.27
C ALA A 69 -6.74 -26.94 -10.44
N GLY A 70 -6.29 -27.51 -9.32
CA GLY A 70 -5.44 -28.71 -9.32
C GLY A 70 -4.02 -28.52 -9.88
N VAL A 71 -3.63 -27.31 -10.33
CA VAL A 71 -2.27 -27.04 -10.79
C VAL A 71 -1.37 -26.76 -9.57
N PRO A 72 -0.35 -27.61 -9.31
CA PRO A 72 0.54 -27.44 -8.18
C PRO A 72 1.47 -26.22 -8.36
N ALA A 73 1.95 -25.64 -7.27
CA ALA A 73 2.77 -24.42 -7.26
C ALA A 73 3.97 -24.45 -8.23
N ASN A 74 4.67 -25.58 -8.34
CA ASN A 74 5.84 -25.74 -9.22
C ASN A 74 5.51 -25.81 -10.73
N GLN A 75 4.24 -25.83 -11.09
CA GLN A 75 3.77 -25.83 -12.49
C GLN A 75 3.04 -24.53 -12.85
N ARG A 76 2.84 -23.62 -11.89
CA ARG A 76 2.26 -22.30 -12.15
C ARG A 76 3.31 -21.36 -12.73
N PRO A 77 2.94 -20.40 -13.58
CA PRO A 77 3.86 -19.42 -14.14
C PRO A 77 4.21 -18.31 -13.14
N THR A 78 4.30 -18.65 -11.86
CA THR A 78 4.54 -17.75 -10.74
C THR A 78 5.74 -18.20 -9.93
N ASN A 79 6.54 -17.27 -9.40
CA ASN A 79 7.54 -17.55 -8.37
C ASN A 79 7.32 -16.62 -7.18
N MET A 80 7.76 -17.06 -6.00
CA MET A 80 7.54 -16.37 -4.75
C MET A 80 8.84 -16.09 -4.01
N VAL A 81 8.99 -14.87 -3.51
CA VAL A 81 9.99 -14.46 -2.53
C VAL A 81 9.30 -14.39 -1.17
N PHE A 82 9.75 -15.20 -0.24
CA PHE A 82 9.20 -15.28 1.12
C PHE A 82 9.77 -14.18 2.02
N GLN A 83 9.06 -13.80 3.06
CA GLN A 83 9.49 -12.83 4.06
C GLN A 83 10.87 -13.12 4.67
N SER A 84 11.19 -14.40 4.93
CA SER A 84 12.49 -14.83 5.44
C SER A 84 13.57 -14.98 4.35
N TYR A 85 13.26 -14.59 3.09
CA TYR A 85 14.07 -14.81 1.87
C TYR A 85 14.31 -16.29 1.56
N ALA A 86 14.22 -17.19 2.51
CA ALA A 86 14.39 -18.65 2.42
C ALA A 86 15.64 -19.09 1.61
N ILE A 87 16.74 -18.34 1.72
CA ILE A 87 18.02 -18.71 1.07
C ILE A 87 18.65 -19.88 1.81
N PHE A 88 19.37 -20.73 1.08
CA PHE A 88 20.08 -21.88 1.65
C PHE A 88 21.42 -21.41 2.22
N PRO A 89 21.61 -21.41 3.55
CA PRO A 89 22.79 -20.78 4.17
C PRO A 89 24.08 -21.55 3.92
N HIS A 90 23.99 -22.84 3.60
CA HIS A 90 25.10 -23.74 3.31
C HIS A 90 25.56 -23.74 1.86
N LEU A 91 24.86 -23.02 0.98
CA LEU A 91 25.20 -22.88 -0.43
C LEU A 91 25.84 -21.52 -0.70
N THR A 92 26.61 -21.45 -1.79
CA THR A 92 27.06 -20.17 -2.36
C THR A 92 25.91 -19.39 -2.99
N VAL A 93 26.14 -18.13 -3.34
CA VAL A 93 25.18 -17.29 -4.07
C VAL A 93 24.81 -17.93 -5.40
N ALA A 94 25.78 -18.36 -6.19
CA ALA A 94 25.53 -19.01 -7.48
C ALA A 94 24.72 -20.30 -7.34
N GLU A 95 25.02 -21.13 -6.35
CA GLU A 95 24.29 -22.38 -6.09
C GLU A 95 22.84 -22.10 -5.63
N ASN A 96 22.61 -21.04 -4.82
CA ASN A 96 21.28 -20.59 -4.45
C ASN A 96 20.46 -20.19 -5.68
N VAL A 97 21.03 -19.36 -6.56
CA VAL A 97 20.37 -18.91 -7.79
C VAL A 97 20.12 -20.07 -8.74
N ALA A 98 21.15 -20.93 -8.96
CA ALA A 98 21.05 -22.09 -9.84
C ALA A 98 20.08 -23.17 -9.33
N PHE A 99 19.62 -23.12 -8.08
CA PHE A 99 18.81 -24.17 -7.47
C PHE A 99 17.55 -24.49 -8.29
N GLY A 100 16.85 -23.47 -8.81
CA GLY A 100 15.67 -23.63 -9.66
C GLY A 100 15.95 -24.34 -10.98
N LEU A 101 17.19 -24.28 -11.47
CA LEU A 101 17.61 -24.89 -12.75
C LEU A 101 18.02 -26.35 -12.63
N ARG A 102 17.88 -26.99 -11.46
CA ARG A 102 18.30 -28.39 -11.27
C ARG A 102 17.62 -29.38 -12.23
N LYS A 103 16.37 -29.11 -12.59
CA LYS A 103 15.57 -29.92 -13.53
C LYS A 103 15.54 -29.37 -14.97
N ARG A 104 16.41 -28.41 -15.29
CA ARG A 104 16.50 -27.76 -16.61
C ARG A 104 17.90 -27.98 -17.19
N PRO A 105 18.17 -29.18 -17.74
CA PRO A 105 19.48 -29.52 -18.36
C PRO A 105 19.72 -28.77 -19.68
N ASP A 106 18.64 -28.20 -20.26
CA ASP A 106 18.63 -27.41 -21.49
C ASP A 106 19.24 -26.01 -21.33
N ILE A 107 19.46 -25.54 -20.09
CA ILE A 107 19.95 -24.19 -19.78
C ILE A 107 21.44 -24.28 -19.35
N ASP A 108 22.30 -23.46 -19.97
CA ASP A 108 23.64 -23.21 -19.42
C ASP A 108 23.54 -22.43 -18.12
N LYS A 109 23.76 -23.16 -17.01
CA LYS A 109 23.58 -22.63 -15.66
C LYS A 109 24.53 -21.51 -15.33
N SER A 110 25.78 -21.55 -15.81
CA SER A 110 26.78 -20.52 -15.51
C SER A 110 26.35 -19.18 -16.10
N THR A 111 26.09 -19.17 -17.40
CA THR A 111 25.66 -17.96 -18.12
C THR A 111 24.34 -17.41 -17.58
N ALA A 112 23.38 -18.29 -17.28
CA ALA A 112 22.08 -17.87 -16.73
C ALA A 112 22.22 -17.26 -15.32
N VAL A 113 23.06 -17.83 -14.45
CA VAL A 113 23.32 -17.32 -13.10
C VAL A 113 24.00 -15.97 -13.16
N ASP A 114 25.08 -15.84 -13.98
CA ASP A 114 25.81 -14.58 -14.09
C ASP A 114 24.91 -13.45 -14.61
N ALA A 115 24.13 -13.69 -15.67
CA ALA A 115 23.19 -12.72 -16.21
C ALA A 115 22.09 -12.33 -15.16
N THR A 116 21.62 -13.29 -14.36
CA THR A 116 20.61 -13.02 -13.35
C THR A 116 21.19 -12.25 -12.16
N LEU A 117 22.45 -12.55 -11.76
CA LEU A 117 23.15 -11.79 -10.73
C LEU A 117 23.44 -10.35 -11.17
N ASP A 118 23.80 -10.14 -12.43
CA ASP A 118 23.98 -8.80 -13.00
C ASP A 118 22.69 -8.00 -12.95
N MET A 119 21.56 -8.62 -13.31
CA MET A 119 20.23 -8.01 -13.28
C MET A 119 19.85 -7.48 -11.89
N VAL A 120 20.23 -8.18 -10.82
CA VAL A 120 19.93 -7.75 -9.43
C VAL A 120 21.09 -6.98 -8.77
N GLY A 121 22.12 -6.56 -9.53
CA GLY A 121 23.25 -5.79 -9.03
C GLY A 121 24.18 -6.57 -8.09
N LEU A 122 24.36 -7.88 -8.34
CA LEU A 122 25.26 -8.78 -7.61
C LEU A 122 26.33 -9.40 -8.51
N SER A 123 26.77 -8.68 -9.55
CA SER A 123 27.88 -9.12 -10.41
C SER A 123 29.11 -9.50 -9.59
N GLY A 124 29.71 -10.66 -9.89
CA GLY A 124 30.89 -11.15 -9.19
C GLY A 124 30.66 -11.72 -7.78
N PHE A 125 29.42 -11.76 -7.27
CA PHE A 125 29.11 -12.31 -5.94
C PHE A 125 28.90 -13.84 -5.96
N GLY A 126 28.87 -14.48 -7.09
CA GLY A 126 28.50 -15.90 -7.24
C GLY A 126 29.24 -16.87 -6.31
N HIS A 127 30.53 -16.64 -6.06
CA HIS A 127 31.37 -17.49 -5.22
C HIS A 127 31.22 -17.27 -3.71
N ARG A 128 30.53 -16.20 -3.29
CA ARG A 128 30.37 -15.87 -1.85
C ARG A 128 29.42 -16.83 -1.16
N ALA A 129 29.71 -17.13 0.09
CA ALA A 129 28.82 -17.91 0.94
C ALA A 129 27.58 -17.09 1.32
N ALA A 130 26.41 -17.69 1.26
CA ALA A 130 25.13 -16.97 1.50
C ALA A 130 24.99 -16.40 2.92
N HIS A 131 25.62 -17.05 3.92
CA HIS A 131 25.61 -16.57 5.31
C HIS A 131 26.45 -15.31 5.55
N ALA A 132 27.38 -14.99 4.64
CA ALA A 132 28.25 -13.79 4.73
C ALA A 132 27.61 -12.53 4.13
N LEU A 133 26.39 -12.60 3.64
CA LEU A 133 25.68 -11.51 2.98
C LEU A 133 24.96 -10.58 3.96
N SER A 134 24.87 -9.29 3.62
CA SER A 134 23.97 -8.35 4.29
C SER A 134 22.48 -8.67 4.03
N GLY A 135 21.57 -8.07 4.79
CA GLY A 135 20.12 -8.24 4.60
C GLY A 135 19.66 -7.94 3.16
N GLY A 136 20.04 -6.78 2.62
CA GLY A 136 19.71 -6.40 1.25
C GLY A 136 20.37 -7.31 0.19
N GLN A 137 21.60 -7.80 0.42
CA GLN A 137 22.22 -8.77 -0.48
C GLN A 137 21.50 -10.12 -0.46
N ARG A 138 21.05 -10.58 0.72
CA ARG A 138 20.22 -11.81 0.83
C ARG A 138 18.91 -11.67 0.06
N GLN A 139 18.26 -10.52 0.16
CA GLN A 139 17.04 -10.23 -0.59
C GLN A 139 17.26 -10.30 -2.10
N ARG A 140 18.33 -9.66 -2.61
CA ARG A 140 18.67 -9.70 -4.04
C ARG A 140 18.98 -11.12 -4.52
N VAL A 141 19.62 -11.96 -3.70
CA VAL A 141 19.83 -13.39 -4.02
C VAL A 141 18.49 -14.13 -4.10
N ALA A 142 17.54 -13.85 -3.18
CA ALA A 142 16.21 -14.45 -3.23
C ALA A 142 15.43 -14.01 -4.49
N LEU A 143 15.54 -12.73 -4.86
CA LEU A 143 14.98 -12.21 -6.12
C LEU A 143 15.61 -12.90 -7.34
N ALA A 144 16.94 -12.99 -7.42
CA ALA A 144 17.64 -13.68 -8.50
C ALA A 144 17.19 -15.14 -8.63
N ARG A 145 17.07 -15.86 -7.49
CA ARG A 145 16.58 -17.24 -7.47
C ARG A 145 15.15 -17.38 -8.00
N ALA A 146 14.30 -16.40 -7.72
CA ALA A 146 12.93 -16.40 -8.24
C ALA A 146 12.87 -16.02 -9.72
N LEU A 147 13.74 -15.11 -10.19
CA LEU A 147 13.72 -14.59 -11.56
C LEU A 147 14.41 -15.50 -12.59
N ILE A 148 15.36 -16.32 -12.17
CA ILE A 148 16.13 -17.20 -13.10
C ILE A 148 15.23 -18.15 -13.86
N LEU A 149 14.06 -18.49 -13.33
CA LEU A 149 13.06 -19.35 -13.96
C LEU A 149 12.16 -18.60 -14.95
N LYS A 150 12.34 -17.28 -15.11
CA LYS A 150 11.58 -16.41 -16.02
C LYS A 150 10.06 -16.55 -15.80
N PRO A 151 9.53 -16.31 -14.58
CA PRO A 151 8.10 -16.38 -14.31
C PRO A 151 7.35 -15.24 -15.02
N GLN A 152 6.06 -15.43 -15.26
CA GLN A 152 5.18 -14.34 -15.70
C GLN A 152 4.79 -13.41 -14.54
N VAL A 153 4.76 -13.96 -13.31
CA VAL A 153 4.38 -13.24 -12.10
C VAL A 153 5.39 -13.50 -10.99
N LEU A 154 5.87 -12.43 -10.37
CA LEU A 154 6.69 -12.48 -9.16
C LEU A 154 5.85 -12.08 -7.94
N LEU A 155 5.74 -12.97 -6.98
CA LEU A 155 5.00 -12.81 -5.73
C LEU A 155 5.98 -12.45 -4.61
N LEU A 156 5.72 -11.36 -3.88
CA LEU A 156 6.59 -10.82 -2.84
C LEU A 156 5.81 -10.78 -1.52
N ASP A 157 6.17 -11.63 -0.56
CA ASP A 157 5.53 -11.70 0.76
C ASP A 157 6.34 -10.90 1.77
N GLU A 158 5.95 -9.66 2.05
CA GLU A 158 6.61 -8.70 2.96
C GLU A 158 8.14 -8.60 2.75
N PRO A 159 8.63 -8.36 1.53
CA PRO A 159 10.05 -8.50 1.20
C PRO A 159 10.95 -7.46 1.88
N LEU A 160 10.40 -6.34 2.37
CA LEU A 160 11.14 -5.22 2.92
C LEU A 160 11.05 -5.13 4.45
N SER A 161 10.25 -5.97 5.10
CA SER A 161 9.92 -5.89 6.53
C SER A 161 11.14 -6.05 7.47
N ALA A 162 12.19 -6.74 7.03
CA ALA A 162 13.40 -6.97 7.82
C ALA A 162 14.50 -5.90 7.64
N LEU A 163 14.24 -4.84 6.85
CA LEU A 163 15.20 -3.80 6.54
C LEU A 163 14.98 -2.54 7.39
N ASP A 164 16.07 -1.83 7.71
CA ASP A 164 15.99 -0.48 8.28
C ASP A 164 15.41 0.51 7.25
N LYS A 165 14.97 1.70 7.70
CA LYS A 165 14.28 2.69 6.88
C LYS A 165 15.09 3.06 5.63
N LYS A 166 16.38 3.38 5.76
CA LYS A 166 17.23 3.81 4.64
C LYS A 166 17.41 2.71 3.60
N MET A 167 17.66 1.49 4.06
CA MET A 167 17.77 0.31 3.19
C MET A 167 16.44 0.01 2.50
N ARG A 168 15.32 0.19 3.19
CA ARG A 168 13.97 -0.02 2.64
C ARG A 168 13.70 0.94 1.50
N GLU A 169 13.91 2.26 1.70
CA GLU A 169 13.76 3.28 0.65
C GLU A 169 14.61 2.98 -0.58
N GLN A 170 15.86 2.55 -0.38
CA GLN A 170 16.73 2.15 -1.50
C GLN A 170 16.18 0.93 -2.24
N MET A 171 15.75 -0.10 -1.52
CA MET A 171 15.22 -1.32 -2.11
C MET A 171 13.88 -1.13 -2.83
N GLN A 172 13.03 -0.21 -2.38
CA GLN A 172 11.81 0.19 -3.09
C GLN A 172 12.16 0.69 -4.50
N VAL A 173 13.08 1.66 -4.60
CA VAL A 173 13.52 2.21 -5.89
C VAL A 173 14.13 1.12 -6.78
N GLU A 174 14.92 0.22 -6.21
CA GLU A 174 15.54 -0.89 -6.96
C GLU A 174 14.50 -1.89 -7.48
N LEU A 175 13.51 -2.27 -6.64
CA LEU A 175 12.44 -3.18 -7.06
C LEU A 175 11.59 -2.58 -8.19
N MET A 176 11.26 -1.29 -8.11
CA MET A 176 10.54 -0.60 -9.19
C MET A 176 11.36 -0.57 -10.49
N ARG A 177 12.66 -0.27 -10.42
CA ARG A 177 13.56 -0.28 -11.59
C ARG A 177 13.67 -1.68 -12.18
N LEU A 178 13.82 -2.69 -11.33
CA LEU A 178 13.91 -4.08 -11.74
C LEU A 178 12.63 -4.53 -12.45
N GLN A 179 11.46 -4.24 -11.89
CA GLN A 179 10.17 -4.58 -12.48
C GLN A 179 10.00 -3.94 -13.85
N ARG A 180 10.28 -2.62 -13.98
CA ARG A 180 10.23 -1.91 -15.27
C ARG A 180 11.20 -2.47 -16.30
N HIS A 181 12.40 -2.89 -15.87
CA HIS A 181 13.40 -3.47 -16.77
C HIS A 181 12.99 -4.85 -17.29
N ILE A 182 12.40 -5.69 -16.44
CA ILE A 182 12.00 -7.06 -16.79
C ILE A 182 10.63 -7.09 -17.46
N GLY A 183 9.72 -6.18 -17.10
CA GLY A 183 8.37 -6.04 -17.66
C GLY A 183 7.37 -7.10 -17.22
N ILE A 184 7.67 -7.93 -16.18
CA ILE A 184 6.74 -8.92 -15.65
C ILE A 184 5.84 -8.32 -14.55
N THR A 185 4.75 -8.99 -14.23
CA THR A 185 3.83 -8.58 -13.16
C THR A 185 4.42 -8.89 -11.79
N PHE A 186 4.42 -7.89 -10.89
CA PHE A 186 4.79 -8.05 -9.48
C PHE A 186 3.54 -7.94 -8.61
N ILE A 187 3.42 -8.84 -7.63
CA ILE A 187 2.40 -8.74 -6.57
C ILE A 187 3.12 -8.64 -5.24
N LEU A 188 2.96 -7.50 -4.58
CA LEU A 188 3.53 -7.20 -3.27
C LEU A 188 2.47 -7.39 -2.18
N VAL A 189 2.77 -8.17 -1.17
CA VAL A 189 2.05 -8.15 0.11
C VAL A 189 2.84 -7.30 1.09
N THR A 190 2.19 -6.33 1.67
CA THR A 190 2.76 -5.49 2.73
C THR A 190 1.69 -5.02 3.72
N HIS A 191 2.12 -4.65 4.90
CA HIS A 191 1.32 -3.91 5.87
C HIS A 191 1.78 -2.44 5.98
N ASP A 192 2.83 -2.07 5.25
CA ASP A 192 3.38 -0.72 5.19
C ASP A 192 2.72 0.07 4.06
N GLN A 193 2.05 1.16 4.44
CA GLN A 193 1.32 2.01 3.50
C GLN A 193 2.26 2.75 2.55
N GLU A 194 3.43 3.20 3.05
CA GLU A 194 4.41 3.92 2.25
C GLU A 194 4.95 3.02 1.12
N GLU A 195 5.22 1.73 1.43
CA GLU A 195 5.64 0.76 0.42
C GLU A 195 4.60 0.61 -0.70
N ALA A 196 3.33 0.44 -0.32
CA ALA A 196 2.27 0.27 -1.30
C ALA A 196 2.05 1.54 -2.14
N LEU A 197 1.99 2.72 -1.51
CA LEU A 197 1.76 4.00 -2.20
C LEU A 197 2.90 4.37 -3.16
N VAL A 198 4.16 4.06 -2.79
CA VAL A 198 5.34 4.43 -3.60
C VAL A 198 5.55 3.50 -4.79
N MET A 199 5.30 2.19 -4.62
CA MET A 199 5.73 1.21 -5.62
C MET A 199 4.63 0.75 -6.58
N SER A 200 3.35 0.92 -6.25
CA SER A 200 2.27 0.24 -6.96
C SER A 200 1.61 1.09 -8.04
N ASP A 201 1.22 0.43 -9.12
CA ASP A 201 0.28 1.00 -10.10
C ASP A 201 -1.15 0.95 -9.56
N ARG A 202 -1.50 -0.14 -8.83
CA ARG A 202 -2.78 -0.29 -8.13
C ARG A 202 -2.60 -1.03 -6.81
N ILE A 203 -3.46 -0.68 -5.85
CA ILE A 203 -3.46 -1.24 -4.49
C ILE A 203 -4.85 -1.78 -4.16
N ALA A 204 -4.93 -3.03 -3.70
CA ALA A 204 -6.13 -3.56 -3.05
C ALA A 204 -5.96 -3.52 -1.53
N VAL A 205 -6.80 -2.74 -0.86
CA VAL A 205 -6.85 -2.69 0.61
C VAL A 205 -7.80 -3.76 1.12
N MET A 206 -7.28 -4.63 1.97
CA MET A 206 -8.02 -5.78 2.50
C MET A 206 -8.34 -5.62 3.98
N PHE A 207 -9.57 -5.97 4.35
CA PHE A 207 -10.04 -6.10 5.73
C PHE A 207 -10.86 -7.37 5.88
N ASP A 208 -10.66 -8.14 6.93
CA ASP A 208 -11.47 -9.31 7.29
C ASP A 208 -11.76 -10.29 6.14
N GLY A 209 -10.75 -10.53 5.30
CA GLY A 209 -10.84 -11.43 4.17
C GLY A 209 -11.54 -10.86 2.94
N LYS A 210 -11.85 -9.57 2.90
CA LYS A 210 -12.49 -8.87 1.76
C LYS A 210 -11.60 -7.75 1.22
N ILE A 211 -11.79 -7.40 -0.05
CA ILE A 211 -11.24 -6.18 -0.63
C ILE A 211 -12.20 -5.03 -0.29
N GLY A 212 -11.74 -4.08 0.52
CA GLY A 212 -12.50 -2.88 0.89
C GLY A 212 -12.50 -1.83 -0.21
N GLN A 213 -11.34 -1.62 -0.83
CA GLN A 213 -11.18 -0.71 -1.98
C GLN A 213 -9.98 -1.14 -2.81
N MET A 214 -10.05 -0.91 -4.13
CA MET A 214 -8.97 -1.14 -5.06
C MET A 214 -8.94 0.01 -6.06
N ASP A 215 -7.85 0.77 -6.06
CA ASP A 215 -7.63 1.92 -6.93
C ASP A 215 -6.13 2.17 -7.12
N ASP A 216 -5.76 3.17 -7.94
CA ASP A 216 -4.41 3.71 -7.98
C ASP A 216 -4.07 4.44 -6.66
N PRO A 217 -2.77 4.63 -6.35
CA PRO A 217 -2.33 5.22 -5.08
C PRO A 217 -2.94 6.60 -4.78
N GLU A 218 -3.04 7.48 -5.79
CA GLU A 218 -3.56 8.84 -5.62
C GLU A 218 -5.05 8.81 -5.30
N THR A 219 -5.83 8.04 -6.06
CA THR A 219 -7.27 7.86 -5.83
C THR A 219 -7.54 7.24 -4.47
N LEU A 220 -6.78 6.21 -4.09
CA LEU A 220 -6.93 5.55 -2.79
C LEU A 220 -6.69 6.50 -1.62
N TYR A 221 -5.66 7.36 -1.73
CA TYR A 221 -5.30 8.33 -0.69
C TYR A 221 -6.28 9.50 -0.62
N ARG A 222 -6.64 10.08 -1.77
CA ARG A 222 -7.48 11.29 -1.86
C ARG A 222 -8.97 11.02 -1.79
N ARG A 223 -9.43 9.81 -2.21
CA ARG A 223 -10.84 9.45 -2.36
C ARG A 223 -11.15 8.09 -1.73
N PRO A 224 -10.87 7.92 -0.43
CA PRO A 224 -11.22 6.68 0.25
C PRO A 224 -12.75 6.52 0.26
N LYS A 225 -13.21 5.29 -0.06
CA LYS A 225 -14.65 4.98 -0.16
C LYS A 225 -15.32 4.78 1.19
N THR A 226 -14.55 4.48 2.22
CA THR A 226 -15.07 4.23 3.57
C THR A 226 -14.17 4.87 4.63
N ARG A 227 -14.72 5.13 5.81
CA ARG A 227 -13.97 5.62 6.97
C ARG A 227 -12.82 4.66 7.32
N GLN A 228 -13.06 3.34 7.22
CA GLN A 228 -12.04 2.33 7.50
C GLN A 228 -10.83 2.43 6.56
N VAL A 229 -11.06 2.64 5.26
CA VAL A 229 -9.97 2.86 4.28
C VAL A 229 -9.29 4.19 4.55
N ALA A 230 -10.05 5.26 4.81
CA ALA A 230 -9.53 6.60 5.09
C ALA A 230 -8.59 6.64 6.30
N ASP A 231 -8.97 5.95 7.37
CA ASP A 231 -8.21 5.84 8.62
C ASP A 231 -6.98 4.93 8.47
N PHE A 232 -7.11 3.89 7.65
CA PHE A 232 -6.02 2.96 7.41
C PHE A 232 -4.95 3.54 6.47
N ILE A 233 -5.31 4.36 5.47
CA ILE A 233 -4.36 4.95 4.50
C ILE A 233 -3.99 6.37 4.94
N GLY A 234 -2.93 6.50 5.72
CA GLY A 234 -2.48 7.78 6.27
C GLY A 234 -3.36 8.32 7.40
N LYS A 235 -2.97 9.44 7.98
CA LYS A 235 -3.77 10.12 9.00
C LYS A 235 -4.93 10.90 8.36
N MET A 236 -6.08 10.95 9.03
CA MET A 236 -7.23 11.76 8.61
C MET A 236 -7.96 12.32 9.84
N ASN A 237 -8.29 13.59 9.81
CA ASN A 237 -9.25 14.18 10.76
C ASN A 237 -10.65 13.82 10.31
N PHE A 238 -11.50 13.37 11.23
CA PHE A 238 -12.90 13.07 10.97
C PHE A 238 -13.79 14.05 11.72
N LEU A 239 -14.70 14.69 11.00
CA LEU A 239 -15.66 15.63 11.52
C LEU A 239 -17.08 15.11 11.25
N ASP A 240 -17.96 15.28 12.21
CA ASP A 240 -19.37 14.99 11.98
C ASP A 240 -19.97 15.99 11.00
N ALA A 241 -20.81 15.50 10.12
CA ALA A 241 -21.40 16.29 9.06
C ALA A 241 -22.84 15.91 8.78
N MET A 242 -23.62 16.85 8.25
CA MET A 242 -25.01 16.67 7.84
C MET A 242 -25.18 17.04 6.38
N VAL A 243 -25.52 16.10 5.53
CA VAL A 243 -25.81 16.31 4.11
C VAL A 243 -27.23 16.87 3.98
N LYS A 244 -27.38 18.10 3.45
CA LYS A 244 -28.64 18.85 3.42
C LYS A 244 -29.45 18.62 2.14
N ASP A 245 -28.77 18.45 1.01
CA ASP A 245 -29.42 18.38 -0.30
C ASP A 245 -28.66 17.48 -1.30
N ALA A 246 -29.25 17.30 -2.47
CA ALA A 246 -28.68 16.50 -3.55
C ALA A 246 -27.48 17.15 -4.26
N ASP A 247 -27.28 18.47 -4.10
CA ASP A 247 -26.13 19.22 -4.61
C ASP A 247 -24.93 19.12 -3.66
N ILE A 248 -25.02 18.21 -2.65
CA ILE A 248 -23.98 17.89 -1.68
C ILE A 248 -23.58 19.13 -0.86
N THR A 249 -24.56 19.93 -0.48
CA THR A 249 -24.39 20.94 0.58
C THR A 249 -24.29 20.23 1.91
N VAL A 250 -23.19 20.43 2.61
CA VAL A 250 -22.87 19.74 3.85
C VAL A 250 -22.65 20.77 4.96
N ASP A 251 -23.27 20.53 6.11
CA ASP A 251 -22.99 21.26 7.35
C ASP A 251 -21.97 20.46 8.14
N VAL A 252 -20.73 20.95 8.23
CA VAL A 252 -19.61 20.30 8.88
C VAL A 252 -19.41 20.90 10.27
N GLN A 253 -19.43 20.05 11.29
CA GLN A 253 -19.27 20.47 12.67
C GLN A 253 -17.99 21.29 12.86
N GLY A 254 -18.16 22.51 13.37
CA GLY A 254 -17.07 23.46 13.62
C GLY A 254 -16.57 24.22 12.37
N LEU A 255 -16.78 23.72 11.15
CA LEU A 255 -16.36 24.42 9.93
C LEU A 255 -17.50 25.18 9.23
N GLY A 256 -18.77 24.86 9.56
CA GLY A 256 -19.95 25.49 8.95
C GLY A 256 -20.43 24.80 7.67
N THR A 257 -21.25 25.51 6.89
CA THR A 257 -21.87 24.96 5.68
C THR A 257 -21.00 25.19 4.46
N CYS A 258 -20.69 24.12 3.69
CA CYS A 258 -19.95 24.18 2.45
C CYS A 258 -20.57 23.26 1.40
N VAL A 259 -20.19 23.45 0.13
CA VAL A 259 -20.54 22.57 -0.98
C VAL A 259 -19.35 21.67 -1.28
N ILE A 260 -19.59 20.36 -1.34
CA ILE A 260 -18.59 19.36 -1.68
C ILE A 260 -18.79 18.96 -3.15
N ALA A 261 -17.71 18.93 -3.92
CA ALA A 261 -17.79 18.53 -5.32
C ALA A 261 -18.13 17.01 -5.44
N PRO A 262 -18.87 16.60 -6.49
CA PRO A 262 -19.30 15.20 -6.66
C PRO A 262 -18.17 14.17 -6.60
N GLU A 263 -16.99 14.53 -7.08
CA GLU A 263 -15.80 13.67 -7.04
C GLU A 263 -15.21 13.48 -5.63
N GLN A 264 -15.60 14.30 -4.65
CA GLN A 264 -15.20 14.21 -3.24
C GLN A 264 -16.21 13.42 -2.40
N ALA A 265 -17.25 12.90 -3.04
CA ALA A 265 -18.30 12.15 -2.39
C ALA A 265 -18.38 10.72 -2.93
N PRO A 266 -18.68 9.72 -2.08
CA PRO A 266 -18.89 8.35 -2.55
C PRO A 266 -20.12 8.24 -3.43
N SER A 267 -20.17 7.23 -4.29
CA SER A 267 -21.37 6.92 -5.06
C SER A 267 -22.55 6.60 -4.13
N GLY A 268 -23.70 7.28 -4.33
CA GLY A 268 -24.90 7.01 -3.52
C GLY A 268 -24.93 7.77 -2.19
N VAL A 269 -24.45 9.03 -2.17
CA VAL A 269 -24.61 9.92 -1.01
C VAL A 269 -26.07 9.96 -0.58
N THR A 270 -26.31 9.69 0.69
CA THR A 270 -27.63 9.79 1.33
C THR A 270 -27.73 11.08 2.11
N LEU A 271 -28.94 11.71 2.07
CA LEU A 271 -29.25 12.86 2.94
C LEU A 271 -29.21 12.43 4.41
N GLY A 272 -28.75 13.32 5.27
CA GLY A 272 -28.71 13.10 6.71
C GLY A 272 -27.29 13.02 7.27
N ALA A 273 -27.16 12.31 8.39
CA ALA A 273 -25.88 12.21 9.10
C ALA A 273 -24.81 11.49 8.27
N GLY A 274 -23.60 12.04 8.28
CA GLY A 274 -22.42 11.52 7.65
C GLY A 274 -21.15 11.97 8.37
N ALA A 275 -20.01 11.71 7.79
CA ALA A 275 -18.73 12.22 8.26
C ALA A 275 -17.95 12.85 7.10
N VAL A 276 -17.17 13.86 7.43
CA VAL A 276 -16.22 14.46 6.51
C VAL A 276 -14.81 14.16 6.99
N GLY A 277 -13.98 13.69 6.10
CA GLY A 277 -12.53 13.53 6.32
C GLY A 277 -11.74 14.72 5.76
N ILE A 278 -10.69 15.14 6.48
CA ILE A 278 -9.73 16.12 6.00
C ILE A 278 -8.31 15.69 6.37
N ARG A 279 -7.41 15.69 5.40
CA ARG A 279 -6.01 15.29 5.61
C ARG A 279 -5.23 16.36 6.38
N PRO A 280 -4.36 15.99 7.35
CA PRO A 280 -3.57 16.95 8.12
C PRO A 280 -2.73 17.90 7.28
N GLU A 281 -2.16 17.42 6.17
CA GLU A 281 -1.31 18.21 5.27
C GLU A 281 -2.09 19.17 4.35
N THR A 282 -3.43 19.04 4.29
CA THR A 282 -4.29 19.97 3.55
C THR A 282 -4.75 21.15 4.40
N LEU A 283 -4.58 21.04 5.71
CA LEU A 283 -4.73 22.12 6.67
C LEU A 283 -3.44 22.93 6.76
N ALA A 284 -3.55 24.19 7.13
CA ALA A 284 -2.38 25.03 7.41
C ALA A 284 -2.63 25.93 8.62
N ILE A 285 -1.56 26.40 9.23
CA ILE A 285 -1.59 27.45 10.25
C ILE A 285 -1.16 28.74 9.57
N LEU A 286 -1.92 29.81 9.79
CA LEU A 286 -1.59 31.15 9.31
C LEU A 286 -0.74 31.83 10.38
N PHE A 287 0.46 32.22 10.00
CA PHE A 287 1.41 32.94 10.88
C PHE A 287 1.27 34.46 10.75
N ASP A 288 1.80 35.19 11.70
CA ASP A 288 1.76 36.66 11.72
C ASP A 288 2.30 37.26 10.43
N GLY A 289 1.53 38.17 9.82
CA GLY A 289 1.85 38.81 8.56
C GLY A 289 1.51 38.01 7.31
N GLU A 290 1.07 36.77 7.41
CA GLU A 290 0.53 35.97 6.30
C GLU A 290 -0.96 36.32 6.05
N THR A 291 -1.39 36.26 4.79
CA THR A 291 -2.79 36.45 4.39
C THR A 291 -3.25 35.28 3.52
N THR A 292 -4.53 34.99 3.52
CA THR A 292 -5.13 33.92 2.72
C THR A 292 -6.49 34.33 2.19
N ASP A 293 -6.88 33.79 1.04
CA ASP A 293 -8.22 33.86 0.43
C ASP A 293 -9.07 32.63 0.76
N ARG A 294 -8.49 31.66 1.48
CA ARG A 294 -9.19 30.43 1.92
C ARG A 294 -9.94 30.67 3.23
N GLU A 295 -10.80 29.71 3.56
CA GLU A 295 -11.54 29.70 4.82
C GLU A 295 -10.61 29.57 6.02
N THR A 296 -10.97 30.24 7.12
CA THR A 296 -10.18 30.23 8.35
C THR A 296 -11.05 29.96 9.57
N ILE A 297 -10.45 29.33 10.59
CA ILE A 297 -11.07 29.09 11.87
C ILE A 297 -10.07 29.31 13.00
N GLN A 298 -10.54 29.86 14.12
CA GLN A 298 -9.69 30.10 15.29
C GLN A 298 -9.57 28.85 16.13
N GLY A 299 -8.39 28.58 16.64
CA GLY A 299 -8.10 27.46 17.52
C GLY A 299 -6.98 27.76 18.51
N THR A 300 -6.71 26.78 19.36
CA THR A 300 -5.60 26.81 20.32
C THR A 300 -4.77 25.55 20.18
N VAL A 301 -3.47 25.69 20.13
CA VAL A 301 -2.53 24.57 20.05
C VAL A 301 -2.59 23.75 21.33
N ALA A 302 -2.98 22.48 21.22
CA ALA A 302 -3.10 21.54 22.33
C ALA A 302 -1.86 20.67 22.47
N GLU A 303 -1.24 20.27 21.34
CA GLU A 303 -0.02 19.44 21.31
C GLU A 303 0.86 19.82 20.12
N VAL A 304 2.18 19.65 20.27
CA VAL A 304 3.19 19.93 19.23
C VAL A 304 4.18 18.76 19.16
N VAL A 305 4.34 18.18 17.99
CA VAL A 305 5.30 17.09 17.75
C VAL A 305 6.22 17.46 16.59
N TYR A 306 7.50 17.73 16.90
CA TYR A 306 8.52 18.14 15.93
C TYR A 306 9.28 16.94 15.36
N TYR A 307 9.24 16.76 14.03
CA TYR A 307 9.90 15.66 13.31
C TYR A 307 11.10 16.10 12.45
N GLY A 308 11.59 17.30 12.65
CA GLY A 308 12.71 17.84 11.88
C GLY A 308 12.24 18.57 10.61
N ASP A 309 11.83 17.88 9.60
CA ASP A 309 11.28 18.44 8.34
C ASP A 309 9.79 18.82 8.43
N MET A 310 9.07 18.19 9.33
CA MET A 310 7.64 18.40 9.58
C MET A 310 7.37 18.67 11.05
N THR A 311 6.36 19.48 11.35
CA THR A 311 5.76 19.62 12.69
C THR A 311 4.29 19.28 12.60
N TYR A 312 3.83 18.44 13.53
CA TYR A 312 2.41 18.10 13.69
C TYR A 312 1.87 18.88 14.88
N TYR A 313 0.75 19.56 14.66
CA TYR A 313 0.02 20.29 15.69
C TYR A 313 -1.34 19.65 15.90
N ASP A 314 -1.71 19.40 17.14
CA ASP A 314 -3.11 19.14 17.49
C ASP A 314 -3.72 20.47 17.94
N VAL A 315 -4.73 20.94 17.22
CA VAL A 315 -5.37 22.24 17.45
C VAL A 315 -6.83 22.03 17.90
N THR A 316 -7.15 22.48 19.10
CA THR A 316 -8.51 22.49 19.62
C THR A 316 -9.30 23.65 18.99
N ILE A 317 -10.47 23.31 18.44
CA ILE A 317 -11.39 24.26 17.80
C ILE A 317 -12.74 24.20 18.51
N ALA A 318 -13.34 25.37 18.73
CA ALA A 318 -14.64 25.44 19.35
C ALA A 318 -15.71 24.70 18.52
N GLY A 319 -16.47 23.83 19.18
CA GLY A 319 -17.51 23.04 18.53
C GLY A 319 -17.02 21.72 17.88
N ILE A 320 -15.71 21.44 17.87
CA ILE A 320 -15.14 20.17 17.41
C ILE A 320 -14.67 19.38 18.64
N ALA A 321 -15.14 18.13 18.77
CA ALA A 321 -14.88 17.32 19.95
C ALA A 321 -13.43 16.83 20.03
N THR A 322 -12.81 16.51 18.90
CA THR A 322 -11.43 16.01 18.80
C THR A 322 -10.54 17.08 18.17
N PRO A 323 -9.36 17.40 18.75
CA PRO A 323 -8.45 18.34 18.14
C PRO A 323 -8.11 17.98 16.69
N LEU A 324 -7.99 18.98 15.82
CA LEU A 324 -7.57 18.77 14.43
C LEU A 324 -6.05 18.58 14.39
N ASN A 325 -5.62 17.47 13.81
CA ASN A 325 -4.20 17.24 13.52
C ASN A 325 -3.82 17.99 12.23
N ILE A 326 -2.79 18.82 12.30
CA ILE A 326 -2.29 19.65 11.20
C ILE A 326 -0.82 19.30 10.95
N ALA A 327 -0.47 18.99 9.72
CA ALA A 327 0.91 18.67 9.33
C ALA A 327 1.53 19.84 8.57
N MET A 328 2.52 20.52 9.19
CA MET A 328 3.18 21.67 8.61
C MET A 328 4.64 21.35 8.28
N LYS A 329 5.06 21.73 7.06
CA LYS A 329 6.47 21.66 6.68
C LYS A 329 7.26 22.75 7.42
N ASN A 330 8.40 22.37 8.01
CA ASN A 330 9.29 23.30 8.67
C ASN A 330 10.07 24.11 7.63
N LEU A 331 9.85 25.42 7.62
CA LEU A 331 10.50 26.36 6.70
C LEU A 331 11.47 27.27 7.48
N ILE A 332 12.56 27.65 6.84
CA ILE A 332 13.51 28.61 7.42
C ILE A 332 12.80 29.93 7.71
N GLY A 333 12.94 30.43 8.95
CA GLY A 333 12.31 31.68 9.39
C GLY A 333 10.86 31.55 9.86
N ARG A 334 10.23 30.38 9.74
CA ARG A 334 8.90 30.12 10.32
C ARG A 334 9.06 29.57 11.74
N PRO A 335 8.46 30.21 12.76
CA PRO A 335 8.54 29.71 14.13
C PRO A 335 7.76 28.42 14.29
N VAL A 336 8.09 27.61 15.28
CA VAL A 336 7.26 26.52 15.79
C VAL A 336 6.43 27.11 16.92
N LEU A 337 5.11 26.89 16.89
CA LEU A 337 4.21 27.36 17.93
C LEU A 337 4.34 26.50 19.19
N ASP A 338 4.06 27.11 20.33
CA ASP A 338 4.04 26.44 21.62
C ASP A 338 2.60 25.99 21.99
N VAL A 339 2.52 25.01 22.90
CA VAL A 339 1.24 24.60 23.49
C VAL A 339 0.58 25.76 24.22
N GLY A 340 -0.68 26.01 23.92
CA GLY A 340 -1.46 27.14 24.45
C GLY A 340 -1.52 28.35 23.52
N ASP A 341 -0.74 28.40 22.46
CA ASP A 341 -0.79 29.49 21.51
C ASP A 341 -2.15 29.53 20.79
N ALA A 342 -2.74 30.74 20.71
CA ALA A 342 -3.88 30.97 19.85
C ALA A 342 -3.44 30.98 18.38
N THR A 343 -4.16 30.28 17.52
CA THR A 343 -3.79 30.14 16.13
C THR A 343 -4.97 30.21 15.19
N THR A 344 -4.70 30.55 13.93
CA THR A 344 -5.69 30.55 12.85
C THR A 344 -5.42 29.38 11.93
N VAL A 345 -6.34 28.42 11.88
CA VAL A 345 -6.27 27.27 10.96
C VAL A 345 -6.93 27.63 9.65
N VAL A 346 -6.21 27.36 8.56
CA VAL A 346 -6.68 27.55 7.18
C VAL A 346 -7.12 26.22 6.62
N TRP A 347 -8.27 26.21 5.95
CA TRP A 347 -8.81 25.01 5.29
C TRP A 347 -9.49 25.38 3.95
N ASP A 348 -9.85 24.35 3.17
CA ASP A 348 -10.47 24.52 1.85
C ASP A 348 -11.52 23.42 1.64
N ALA A 349 -12.72 23.75 1.19
CA ALA A 349 -13.78 22.80 0.90
C ALA A 349 -13.36 21.72 -0.11
N ARG A 350 -12.44 22.03 -1.02
CA ARG A 350 -11.86 21.09 -2.00
C ARG A 350 -11.00 19.99 -1.35
N SER A 351 -10.57 20.15 -0.12
CA SER A 351 -9.80 19.14 0.64
C SER A 351 -10.67 18.20 1.47
N LEU A 352 -11.96 18.46 1.55
CA LEU A 352 -12.91 17.64 2.28
C LEU A 352 -13.27 16.39 1.46
N VAL A 353 -13.44 15.26 2.14
CA VAL A 353 -13.93 14.01 1.55
C VAL A 353 -15.15 13.57 2.34
N LEU A 354 -16.30 13.50 1.68
CA LEU A 354 -17.52 12.99 2.32
C LEU A 354 -17.43 11.47 2.42
N LEU A 355 -17.68 10.96 3.60
CA LEU A 355 -17.66 9.53 3.91
C LEU A 355 -19.06 9.07 4.34
N PRO A 356 -19.46 7.83 4.03
CA PRO A 356 -20.72 7.30 4.52
C PRO A 356 -20.72 7.30 6.05
N ALA A 357 -21.92 7.45 6.65
CA ALA A 357 -22.10 7.28 8.08
C ALA A 357 -21.51 5.92 8.50
N ALA A 358 -20.90 5.87 9.68
CA ALA A 358 -20.45 4.61 10.25
C ALA A 358 -21.67 3.67 10.37
N ALA A 359 -21.55 2.48 9.75
CA ALA A 359 -22.58 1.45 9.81
C ALA A 359 -22.64 0.82 11.21
#